data_0e38568deaec96bf40f47bf6ac954c94
#
_entry.id   0e38568deaec96bf40f47bf6ac954c94
#
_cell.length_a   1.000
_cell.length_b   1.000
_cell.length_c   1.000
_cell.angle_alpha   90.00
_cell.angle_beta   90.00
_cell.angle_gamma   90.00
#
_symmetry.space_group_name_H-M   'P 1'
#
loop_
_entity.id
_entity.type
_entity.pdbx_description
1 polymer ?
#
loop_
_entity_poly.entity_id
_entity_poly.type
_entity_poly.pdbx_seq_one_letter_code
_entity_poly.pdbx_strand_id
1 'polypeptide(L)'
;MAKAWHLIRRPSGLPTSADFALRAIADGPPGEGQLSVRNHWLSVDPYMRGRMNDAKSYAAAFQLDEPMTGGAIGEVVDSRLDGFAAGDLILHMGGWRDGGLIGLDMMPTKLPAPLLDAGIAPQSFLHNLGLTGGTAWIGLNRVAQAKQGDVLFVSAAAGAVGAAVVQLAKARELTVIGSAGGAEKCGWVMELGADAAIDYK
;
A
#
# COMPACT_ATOMS: atom_id res chain seq x y z
N MET A 1 4.62 23.14 10.15
CA MET A 1 5.87 22.40 9.92
C MET A 1 5.53 20.92 9.88
N ALA A 2 5.75 20.28 8.74
CA ALA A 2 5.45 18.87 8.54
C ALA A 2 6.41 17.98 9.36
N LYS A 3 5.97 16.77 9.66
CA LYS A 3 6.74 15.77 10.42
C LYS A 3 6.79 14.46 9.66
N ALA A 4 7.91 13.76 9.76
CA ALA A 4 8.10 12.43 9.18
C ALA A 4 8.74 11.46 10.18
N TRP A 5 8.41 10.19 10.02
CA TRP A 5 9.09 9.11 10.71
C TRP A 5 10.39 8.78 9.99
N HIS A 6 11.48 8.75 10.74
CA HIS A 6 12.82 8.38 10.30
C HIS A 6 13.19 7.05 10.93
N LEU A 7 13.81 6.17 10.14
CA LEU A 7 14.48 5.00 10.68
C LEU A 7 15.83 5.45 11.25
N ILE A 8 16.01 5.37 12.56
CA ILE A 8 17.24 5.83 13.25
C ILE A 8 18.15 4.67 13.65
N ARG A 9 17.64 3.45 13.59
CA ARG A 9 18.37 2.22 13.88
C ARG A 9 17.78 1.05 13.11
N ARG A 10 18.61 0.16 12.60
CA ARG A 10 18.15 -1.06 11.93
C ARG A 10 17.63 -2.06 12.98
N PRO A 11 16.35 -2.48 12.90
CA PRO A 11 15.77 -3.41 13.88
C PRO A 11 16.42 -4.78 13.81
N SER A 12 16.70 -5.37 14.99
CA SER A 12 17.02 -6.79 15.13
C SER A 12 15.74 -7.52 15.56
N GLY A 13 15.19 -8.37 14.69
CA GLY A 13 13.87 -8.99 14.90
C GLY A 13 12.71 -8.07 14.52
N LEU A 14 11.66 -8.01 15.33
CA LEU A 14 10.53 -7.10 15.13
C LEU A 14 10.94 -5.65 15.43
N PRO A 15 10.50 -4.67 14.61
CA PRO A 15 10.74 -3.27 14.89
C PRO A 15 10.08 -2.84 16.21
N THR A 16 10.73 -1.93 16.92
CA THR A 16 10.23 -1.30 18.15
C THR A 16 10.20 0.21 17.99
N SER A 17 9.51 0.91 18.88
CA SER A 17 9.49 2.38 18.87
C SER A 17 10.89 3.02 18.96
N ALA A 18 11.85 2.32 19.58
CA ALA A 18 13.23 2.78 19.70
C ALA A 18 14.03 2.77 18.39
N ASP A 19 13.48 2.18 17.32
CA ASP A 19 14.11 2.14 16.00
C ASP A 19 13.73 3.34 15.13
N PHE A 20 12.78 4.17 15.60
CA PHE A 20 12.21 5.28 14.85
C PHE A 20 12.26 6.60 15.63
N ALA A 21 12.30 7.71 14.88
CA ALA A 21 12.12 9.04 15.43
C ALA A 21 11.18 9.86 14.55
N LEU A 22 10.25 10.57 15.18
CA LEU A 22 9.41 11.56 14.50
C LEU A 22 10.14 12.90 14.52
N ARG A 23 10.50 13.42 13.34
CA ARG A 23 11.25 14.67 13.20
C ARG A 23 10.54 15.64 12.26
N ALA A 24 10.78 16.92 12.44
CA ALA A 24 10.37 17.95 11.49
C ALA A 24 11.10 17.77 10.15
N ILE A 25 10.38 18.01 9.06
CA ILE A 25 10.91 17.99 7.70
C ILE A 25 10.59 19.31 6.99
N ALA A 26 11.22 19.52 5.84
CA ALA A 26 10.97 20.70 5.02
C ALA A 26 9.47 20.78 4.65
N ASP A 27 8.92 21.95 4.84
CA ASP A 27 7.52 22.31 4.61
C ASP A 27 7.48 23.77 4.18
N GLY A 28 6.56 24.14 3.30
CA GLY A 28 6.43 25.50 2.81
C GLY A 28 5.95 25.54 1.35
N PRO A 29 6.10 26.69 0.68
CA PRO A 29 5.74 26.79 -0.73
C PRO A 29 6.61 25.86 -1.57
N PRO A 30 6.01 25.17 -2.57
CA PRO A 30 6.77 24.26 -3.43
C PRO A 30 7.72 25.03 -4.35
N GLY A 31 8.91 24.47 -4.59
CA GLY A 31 9.81 24.89 -5.66
C GLY A 31 9.32 24.40 -7.04
N GLU A 32 10.01 24.78 -8.11
CA GLU A 32 9.71 24.30 -9.47
C GLU A 32 9.77 22.77 -9.53
N GLY A 33 8.76 22.14 -10.14
CA GLY A 33 8.62 20.70 -10.23
C GLY A 33 8.18 20.01 -8.93
N GLN A 34 7.68 20.76 -7.95
CA GLN A 34 7.24 20.24 -6.65
C GLN A 34 5.77 20.55 -6.34
N LEU A 35 5.22 19.74 -5.46
CA LEU A 35 3.92 19.91 -4.82
C LEU A 35 4.11 20.09 -3.31
N SER A 36 3.31 20.94 -2.68
CA SER A 36 3.06 20.90 -1.24
C SER A 36 1.83 20.05 -1.00
N VAL A 37 1.96 19.01 -0.16
CA VAL A 37 0.92 17.98 0.02
C VAL A 37 0.62 17.79 1.50
N ARG A 38 -0.66 17.56 1.83
CA ARG A 38 -1.14 17.07 3.13
C ARG A 38 -1.58 15.63 2.99
N ASN A 39 -0.96 14.70 3.72
CA ASN A 39 -1.32 13.30 3.69
C ASN A 39 -2.57 13.03 4.54
N HIS A 40 -3.46 12.21 3.99
CA HIS A 40 -4.66 11.72 4.67
C HIS A 40 -4.53 10.25 5.06
N TRP A 41 -3.91 9.43 4.20
CA TRP A 41 -3.71 8.01 4.42
C TRP A 41 -2.31 7.59 3.98
N LEU A 42 -1.77 6.59 4.66
CA LEU A 42 -0.54 5.92 4.27
C LEU A 42 -0.72 4.40 4.33
N SER A 43 0.04 3.68 3.52
CA SER A 43 0.10 2.22 3.55
C SER A 43 1.23 1.76 4.42
N VAL A 44 0.98 0.68 5.19
CA VAL A 44 2.00 -0.05 5.96
C VAL A 44 2.10 -1.45 5.36
N ASP A 45 3.17 -1.70 4.64
CA ASP A 45 3.32 -2.91 3.83
C ASP A 45 4.44 -3.82 4.33
N PRO A 46 4.29 -5.16 4.22
CA PRO A 46 5.32 -6.12 4.69
C PRO A 46 6.71 -5.89 4.10
N TYR A 47 6.82 -5.43 2.84
CA TYR A 47 8.12 -5.17 2.20
C TYR A 47 8.93 -4.10 2.92
N MET A 48 8.30 -3.20 3.65
CA MET A 48 8.97 -2.14 4.41
C MET A 48 9.87 -2.73 5.50
N ARG A 49 9.50 -3.89 6.09
CA ARG A 49 10.38 -4.57 7.05
C ARG A 49 11.70 -5.00 6.41
N GLY A 50 11.63 -5.52 5.18
CA GLY A 50 12.84 -5.88 4.40
C GLY A 50 13.73 -4.66 4.11
N ARG A 51 13.13 -3.51 3.78
CA ARG A 51 13.84 -2.25 3.55
C ARG A 51 14.51 -1.64 4.79
N MET A 52 14.13 -2.07 5.99
CA MET A 52 14.83 -1.66 7.23
C MET A 52 16.17 -2.38 7.40
N ASN A 53 16.44 -3.45 6.66
CA ASN A 53 17.72 -4.15 6.67
C ASN A 53 18.69 -3.51 5.65
N ASP A 54 19.99 -3.62 5.91
CA ASP A 54 21.02 -3.25 4.95
C ASP A 54 21.40 -4.48 4.12
N ALA A 55 20.50 -4.85 3.21
CA ALA A 55 20.66 -6.03 2.39
C ALA A 55 20.18 -5.77 0.96
N LYS A 56 20.82 -6.40 -0.02
CA LYS A 56 20.38 -6.33 -1.42
C LYS A 56 18.98 -6.96 -1.55
N SER A 57 18.04 -6.20 -2.11
CA SER A 57 16.67 -6.62 -2.34
C SER A 57 16.15 -5.99 -3.64
N TYR A 58 14.91 -6.33 -4.03
CA TYR A 58 14.22 -5.69 -5.16
C TYR A 58 13.87 -4.22 -4.90
N ALA A 59 13.83 -3.78 -3.64
CA ALA A 59 13.62 -2.39 -3.26
C ALA A 59 14.80 -1.89 -2.42
N ALA A 60 15.23 -0.65 -2.63
CA ALA A 60 16.32 -0.03 -1.90
C ALA A 60 16.05 0.02 -0.40
N ALA A 61 17.08 -0.22 0.41
CA ALA A 61 16.98 -0.08 1.87
C ALA A 61 16.63 1.37 2.25
N PHE A 62 15.89 1.53 3.35
CA PHE A 62 15.74 2.84 3.97
C PHE A 62 17.11 3.34 4.45
N GLN A 63 17.41 4.61 4.20
CA GLN A 63 18.59 5.24 4.76
C GLN A 63 18.33 5.60 6.21
N LEU A 64 19.34 5.45 7.05
CA LEU A 64 19.24 5.89 8.45
C LEU A 64 19.18 7.42 8.50
N ASP A 65 18.41 7.93 9.44
CA ASP A 65 18.16 9.35 9.68
C ASP A 65 17.47 10.10 8.53
N GLU A 66 16.99 9.38 7.51
CA GLU A 66 16.16 9.93 6.44
C GLU A 66 14.68 9.59 6.64
N PRO A 67 13.73 10.42 6.13
CA PRO A 67 12.31 10.10 6.15
C PRO A 67 12.02 8.78 5.43
N MET A 68 11.30 7.89 6.09
CA MET A 68 10.85 6.66 5.43
C MET A 68 9.85 6.98 4.31
N THR A 69 9.84 6.12 3.29
CA THR A 69 8.97 6.24 2.12
C THR A 69 7.99 5.07 2.04
N GLY A 70 6.89 5.29 1.37
CA GLY A 70 5.84 4.30 1.14
C GLY A 70 4.63 4.93 0.48
N GLY A 71 3.66 4.13 0.06
CA GLY A 71 2.44 4.62 -0.54
C GLY A 71 1.65 5.53 0.40
N ALA A 72 1.22 6.67 -0.10
CA ALA A 72 0.34 7.59 0.62
C ALA A 72 -0.67 8.22 -0.34
N ILE A 73 -1.80 8.62 0.21
CA ILE A 73 -2.76 9.49 -0.47
C ILE A 73 -2.82 10.79 0.28
N GLY A 74 -2.58 11.86 -0.45
CA GLY A 74 -2.62 13.21 0.05
C GLY A 74 -3.38 14.15 -0.88
N GLU A 75 -3.71 15.30 -0.34
CA GLU A 75 -4.30 16.42 -1.05
C GLU A 75 -3.21 17.44 -1.37
N VAL A 76 -3.16 17.88 -2.61
CA VAL A 76 -2.28 18.97 -3.04
C VAL A 76 -2.76 20.27 -2.42
N VAL A 77 -1.89 20.91 -1.62
CA VAL A 77 -2.16 22.22 -1.00
C VAL A 77 -1.73 23.35 -1.94
N ASP A 78 -0.58 23.17 -2.62
CA ASP A 78 -0.03 24.12 -3.58
C ASP A 78 0.82 23.36 -4.60
N SER A 79 0.93 23.87 -5.84
CA SER A 79 1.60 23.21 -6.94
C SER A 79 2.48 24.14 -7.77
N ARG A 80 3.70 23.67 -8.05
CA ARG A 80 4.59 24.13 -9.10
C ARG A 80 5.05 22.96 -10.00
N LEU A 81 4.21 21.95 -10.11
CA LEU A 81 4.39 20.81 -10.99
C LEU A 81 3.23 20.79 -11.99
N ASP A 82 3.56 20.79 -13.26
CA ASP A 82 2.58 20.77 -14.35
C ASP A 82 1.64 19.56 -14.24
N GLY A 83 0.37 19.80 -14.52
CA GLY A 83 -0.67 18.78 -14.47
C GLY A 83 -1.30 18.60 -13.08
N PHE A 84 -0.86 19.29 -12.04
CA PHE A 84 -1.43 19.22 -10.69
C PHE A 84 -1.88 20.60 -10.19
N ALA A 85 -2.95 20.62 -9.42
CA ALA A 85 -3.52 21.84 -8.82
C ALA A 85 -3.91 21.59 -7.36
N ALA A 86 -4.04 22.66 -6.59
CA ALA A 86 -4.56 22.62 -5.23
C ALA A 86 -5.95 21.94 -5.22
N GLY A 87 -6.17 21.04 -4.25
CA GLY A 87 -7.37 20.22 -4.12
C GLY A 87 -7.30 18.88 -4.84
N ASP A 88 -6.31 18.63 -5.69
CA ASP A 88 -6.12 17.30 -6.30
C ASP A 88 -5.81 16.25 -5.22
N LEU A 89 -6.51 15.12 -5.25
CA LEU A 89 -6.11 13.94 -4.49
C LEU A 89 -5.10 13.12 -5.30
N ILE A 90 -3.97 12.81 -4.68
CA ILE A 90 -2.86 12.12 -5.34
C ILE A 90 -2.40 10.89 -4.55
N LEU A 91 -2.03 9.85 -5.27
CA LEU A 91 -1.20 8.75 -4.77
C LEU A 91 0.26 9.11 -4.99
N HIS A 92 1.13 8.90 -4.00
CA HIS A 92 2.57 9.15 -4.10
C HIS A 92 3.36 8.30 -3.09
N MET A 93 4.69 8.29 -3.20
CA MET A 93 5.57 7.49 -2.33
C MET A 93 6.10 8.23 -1.10
N GLY A 94 5.63 9.44 -0.85
CA GLY A 94 5.99 10.23 0.34
C GLY A 94 5.15 9.88 1.57
N GLY A 95 5.01 8.59 1.89
CA GLY A 95 4.36 8.13 3.12
C GLY A 95 5.23 8.35 4.36
N TRP A 96 4.75 7.87 5.51
CA TRP A 96 5.38 8.01 6.83
C TRP A 96 5.58 9.47 7.27
N ARG A 97 4.76 10.37 6.75
CA ARG A 97 4.73 11.80 7.10
C ARG A 97 3.30 12.34 7.06
N ASP A 98 3.07 13.45 7.74
CA ASP A 98 1.76 14.13 7.72
C ASP A 98 1.59 15.05 6.50
N GLY A 99 2.69 15.39 5.81
CA GLY A 99 2.70 16.19 4.60
C GLY A 99 4.11 16.58 4.20
N GLY A 100 4.24 17.63 3.40
CA GLY A 100 5.51 18.23 2.98
C GLY A 100 5.65 18.34 1.47
N LEU A 101 6.89 18.55 1.02
CA LEU A 101 7.18 18.72 -0.40
C LEU A 101 7.34 17.36 -1.10
N ILE A 102 6.68 17.21 -2.24
CA ILE A 102 6.67 16.01 -3.09
C ILE A 102 7.13 16.40 -4.48
N GLY A 103 8.19 15.77 -4.97
CA GLY A 103 8.69 15.90 -6.33
C GLY A 103 8.33 14.68 -7.19
N LEU A 104 8.77 14.68 -8.45
CA LEU A 104 8.56 13.56 -9.41
C LEU A 104 9.21 12.26 -8.94
N ASP A 105 10.28 12.32 -8.16
CA ASP A 105 10.95 11.17 -7.53
C ASP A 105 10.02 10.37 -6.60
N MET A 106 9.01 11.03 -6.04
CA MET A 106 7.96 10.41 -5.22
C MET A 106 6.77 9.91 -6.05
N MET A 107 6.85 9.93 -7.38
CA MET A 107 5.87 9.39 -8.33
C MET A 107 4.43 9.86 -8.09
N PRO A 108 4.15 11.17 -7.98
CA PRO A 108 2.79 11.64 -7.76
C PRO A 108 1.89 11.29 -8.95
N THR A 109 0.70 10.77 -8.65
CA THR A 109 -0.31 10.39 -9.65
C THR A 109 -1.68 10.82 -9.14
N LYS A 110 -2.44 11.57 -9.95
CA LYS A 110 -3.81 11.95 -9.59
C LYS A 110 -4.71 10.73 -9.45
N LEU A 111 -5.54 10.73 -8.44
CA LEU A 111 -6.62 9.76 -8.36
C LEU A 111 -7.67 10.05 -9.44
N PRO A 112 -8.21 9.01 -10.09
CA PRO A 112 -9.19 9.19 -11.16
C PRO A 112 -10.49 9.79 -10.64
N ALA A 113 -10.78 11.04 -11.00
CA ALA A 113 -12.00 11.74 -10.59
C ALA A 113 -13.28 10.95 -10.87
N PRO A 114 -13.47 10.29 -12.04
CA PRO A 114 -14.69 9.51 -12.28
C PRO A 114 -14.93 8.37 -11.29
N LEU A 115 -13.88 7.79 -10.70
CA LEU A 115 -14.01 6.73 -9.69
C LEU A 115 -14.37 7.34 -8.31
N LEU A 116 -13.77 8.49 -7.99
CA LEU A 116 -14.09 9.22 -6.76
C LEU A 116 -15.56 9.71 -6.79
N ASP A 117 -16.01 10.27 -7.91
CA ASP A 117 -17.38 10.72 -8.15
C ASP A 117 -18.39 9.56 -8.08
N ALA A 118 -17.96 8.35 -8.47
CA ALA A 118 -18.73 7.11 -8.31
C ALA A 118 -18.77 6.58 -6.86
N GLY A 119 -18.15 7.29 -5.90
CA GLY A 119 -18.16 6.93 -4.48
C GLY A 119 -17.07 5.95 -4.08
N ILE A 120 -16.06 5.71 -4.92
CA ILE A 120 -14.89 4.89 -4.54
C ILE A 120 -14.05 5.67 -3.52
N ALA A 121 -13.90 5.09 -2.35
CA ALA A 121 -13.13 5.70 -1.27
C ALA A 121 -11.65 5.84 -1.67
N PRO A 122 -11.00 7.02 -1.45
CA PRO A 122 -9.62 7.26 -1.87
C PRO A 122 -8.62 6.21 -1.36
N GLN A 123 -8.76 5.73 -0.13
CA GLN A 123 -7.89 4.70 0.44
C GLN A 123 -7.91 3.36 -0.33
N SER A 124 -8.93 3.11 -1.16
CA SER A 124 -8.96 1.93 -2.04
C SER A 124 -7.78 1.87 -3.01
N PHE A 125 -7.19 3.03 -3.36
CA PHE A 125 -6.01 3.12 -4.21
C PHE A 125 -4.71 2.74 -3.48
N LEU A 126 -4.72 2.61 -2.16
CA LEU A 126 -3.63 1.97 -1.40
C LEU A 126 -3.84 0.47 -1.22
N HIS A 127 -4.99 -0.07 -1.59
CA HIS A 127 -5.37 -1.48 -1.38
C HIS A 127 -5.83 -2.16 -2.68
N ASN A 128 -7.14 -2.35 -2.87
CA ASN A 128 -7.69 -3.14 -4.00
C ASN A 128 -7.48 -2.50 -5.38
N LEU A 129 -7.43 -1.18 -5.47
CA LEU A 129 -7.11 -0.45 -6.70
C LEU A 129 -5.63 -0.02 -6.76
N GLY A 130 -4.82 -0.48 -5.82
CA GLY A 130 -3.40 -0.19 -5.71
C GLY A 130 -2.53 -1.44 -5.79
N LEU A 131 -1.43 -1.43 -5.02
CA LEU A 131 -0.39 -2.46 -5.08
C LEU A 131 -0.91 -3.86 -4.74
N THR A 132 -1.74 -4.00 -3.71
CA THR A 132 -2.22 -5.32 -3.26
C THR A 132 -3.20 -5.93 -4.24
N GLY A 133 -4.17 -5.16 -4.74
CA GLY A 133 -5.11 -5.63 -5.75
C GLY A 133 -4.45 -5.88 -7.10
N GLY A 134 -3.51 -5.02 -7.52
CA GLY A 134 -2.70 -5.24 -8.72
C GLY A 134 -1.88 -6.53 -8.63
N THR A 135 -1.26 -6.80 -7.47
CA THR A 135 -0.53 -8.04 -7.21
C THR A 135 -1.45 -9.25 -7.29
N ALA A 136 -2.62 -9.18 -6.67
CA ALA A 136 -3.63 -10.24 -6.73
C ALA A 136 -4.08 -10.52 -8.17
N TRP A 137 -4.38 -9.46 -8.92
CA TRP A 137 -4.82 -9.58 -10.31
C TRP A 137 -3.75 -10.18 -11.22
N ILE A 138 -2.50 -9.72 -11.11
CA ILE A 138 -1.38 -10.26 -11.89
C ILE A 138 -1.13 -11.71 -11.52
N GLY A 139 -1.09 -12.03 -10.22
CA GLY A 139 -0.90 -13.38 -9.74
C GLY A 139 -1.94 -14.35 -10.29
N LEU A 140 -3.21 -13.98 -10.22
CA LEU A 140 -4.33 -14.82 -10.68
C LEU A 140 -4.36 -14.95 -12.21
N ASN A 141 -4.22 -13.82 -12.94
CA ASN A 141 -4.49 -13.78 -14.38
C ASN A 141 -3.27 -14.04 -15.25
N ARG A 142 -2.07 -13.59 -14.82
CA ARG A 142 -0.86 -13.66 -15.65
C ARG A 142 0.06 -14.80 -15.22
N VAL A 143 0.18 -15.03 -13.91
CA VAL A 143 1.08 -16.08 -13.39
C VAL A 143 0.36 -17.42 -13.32
N ALA A 144 -0.73 -17.51 -12.56
CA ALA A 144 -1.51 -18.74 -12.43
C ALA A 144 -2.35 -19.06 -13.68
N GLN A 145 -2.69 -18.04 -14.48
CA GLN A 145 -3.56 -18.16 -15.66
C GLN A 145 -4.86 -18.91 -15.35
N ALA A 146 -5.41 -18.65 -14.16
CA ALA A 146 -6.59 -19.34 -13.65
C ALA A 146 -7.81 -19.11 -14.54
N LYS A 147 -8.55 -20.20 -14.78
CA LYS A 147 -9.74 -20.25 -15.66
C LYS A 147 -10.97 -20.59 -14.86
N GLN A 148 -12.13 -20.24 -15.38
CA GLN A 148 -13.42 -20.63 -14.82
C GLN A 148 -13.46 -22.15 -14.61
N GLY A 149 -13.92 -22.58 -13.42
CA GLY A 149 -14.00 -23.98 -13.02
C GLY A 149 -12.72 -24.55 -12.39
N ASP A 150 -11.60 -23.81 -12.40
CA ASP A 150 -10.39 -24.25 -11.72
C ASP A 150 -10.58 -24.24 -10.19
N VAL A 151 -9.80 -25.10 -9.52
CA VAL A 151 -9.65 -25.10 -8.07
C VAL A 151 -8.39 -24.33 -7.70
N LEU A 152 -8.56 -23.25 -6.94
CA LEU A 152 -7.49 -22.38 -6.52
C LEU A 152 -7.22 -22.52 -5.03
N PHE A 153 -5.96 -22.83 -4.66
CA PHE A 153 -5.50 -22.73 -3.28
C PHE A 153 -4.83 -21.38 -3.03
N VAL A 154 -5.27 -20.68 -1.99
CA VAL A 154 -4.76 -19.34 -1.60
C VAL A 154 -4.12 -19.44 -0.23
N SER A 155 -2.79 -19.37 -0.17
CA SER A 155 -2.06 -19.25 1.09
C SER A 155 -2.19 -17.83 1.67
N ALA A 156 -2.17 -17.70 2.99
CA ALA A 156 -2.37 -16.42 3.69
C ALA A 156 -3.63 -15.67 3.17
N ALA A 157 -4.72 -16.40 2.95
CA ALA A 157 -5.95 -15.90 2.36
C ALA A 157 -6.58 -14.73 3.12
N ALA A 158 -6.30 -14.60 4.43
CA ALA A 158 -6.71 -13.47 5.26
C ALA A 158 -5.77 -12.25 5.18
N GLY A 159 -4.71 -12.30 4.36
CA GLY A 159 -3.84 -11.16 4.11
C GLY A 159 -4.41 -10.25 3.02
N ALA A 160 -3.87 -9.02 2.89
CA ALA A 160 -4.39 -8.03 1.94
C ALA A 160 -4.43 -8.54 0.48
N VAL A 161 -3.36 -9.17 0.00
CA VAL A 161 -3.32 -9.77 -1.34
C VAL A 161 -4.21 -11.01 -1.41
N GLY A 162 -4.13 -11.91 -0.41
CA GLY A 162 -4.92 -13.13 -0.38
C GLY A 162 -6.42 -12.87 -0.40
N ALA A 163 -6.89 -11.93 0.40
CA ALA A 163 -8.29 -11.52 0.43
C ALA A 163 -8.78 -10.97 -0.92
N ALA A 164 -7.95 -10.20 -1.61
CA ALA A 164 -8.26 -9.74 -2.96
C ALA A 164 -8.29 -10.90 -3.97
N VAL A 165 -7.35 -11.87 -3.87
CA VAL A 165 -7.35 -13.08 -4.72
C VAL A 165 -8.62 -13.88 -4.52
N VAL A 166 -9.05 -14.13 -3.27
CA VAL A 166 -10.29 -14.86 -2.98
C VAL A 166 -11.47 -14.22 -3.71
N GLN A 167 -11.67 -12.92 -3.51
CA GLN A 167 -12.80 -12.21 -4.13
C GLN A 167 -12.73 -12.20 -5.66
N LEU A 168 -11.57 -11.94 -6.24
CA LEU A 168 -11.36 -11.95 -7.69
C LEU A 168 -11.60 -13.35 -8.29
N ALA A 169 -11.16 -14.41 -7.61
CA ALA A 169 -11.36 -15.78 -8.04
C ALA A 169 -12.85 -16.17 -7.99
N LYS A 170 -13.54 -15.82 -6.90
CA LYS A 170 -14.99 -16.06 -6.78
C LYS A 170 -15.79 -15.31 -7.81
N ALA A 171 -15.46 -14.05 -8.13
CA ALA A 171 -16.10 -13.27 -9.19
C ALA A 171 -15.89 -13.90 -10.60
N ARG A 172 -14.96 -14.86 -10.74
CA ARG A 172 -14.68 -15.62 -11.97
C ARG A 172 -15.11 -17.09 -11.88
N GLU A 173 -15.93 -17.41 -10.88
CA GLU A 173 -16.52 -18.74 -10.68
C GLU A 173 -15.48 -19.87 -10.47
N LEU A 174 -14.33 -19.56 -9.82
CA LEU A 174 -13.38 -20.56 -9.36
C LEU A 174 -13.85 -21.17 -8.04
N THR A 175 -13.44 -22.42 -7.80
CA THR A 175 -13.50 -23.01 -6.46
C THR A 175 -12.27 -22.55 -5.67
N VAL A 176 -12.47 -21.91 -4.51
CA VAL A 176 -11.40 -21.30 -3.73
C VAL A 176 -11.25 -21.98 -2.38
N ILE A 177 -10.04 -22.49 -2.12
CA ILE A 177 -9.64 -23.03 -0.82
C ILE A 177 -8.60 -22.06 -0.24
N GLY A 178 -8.94 -21.38 0.87
CA GLY A 178 -8.04 -20.46 1.55
C GLY A 178 -7.32 -21.11 2.72
N SER A 179 -6.12 -20.64 3.08
CA SER A 179 -5.51 -20.98 4.38
C SER A 179 -5.21 -19.72 5.18
N ALA A 180 -5.49 -19.78 6.49
CA ALA A 180 -5.28 -18.68 7.40
C ALA A 180 -4.91 -19.22 8.80
N GLY A 181 -4.40 -18.36 9.67
CA GLY A 181 -4.01 -18.76 11.02
C GLY A 181 -5.06 -18.38 12.06
N GLY A 182 -5.79 -19.37 12.55
CA GLY A 182 -6.81 -19.24 13.57
C GLY A 182 -8.23 -19.17 13.02
N ALA A 183 -9.20 -19.64 13.82
CA ALA A 183 -10.60 -19.80 13.43
C ALA A 183 -11.24 -18.48 12.97
N GLU A 184 -10.96 -17.36 13.64
CA GLU A 184 -11.47 -16.03 13.27
C GLU A 184 -11.10 -15.64 11.83
N LYS A 185 -9.82 -15.81 11.47
CA LYS A 185 -9.33 -15.51 10.11
C LYS A 185 -9.88 -16.48 9.08
N CYS A 186 -10.05 -17.75 9.43
CA CYS A 186 -10.70 -18.72 8.56
C CYS A 186 -12.18 -18.35 8.32
N GLY A 187 -12.91 -17.94 9.37
CA GLY A 187 -14.26 -17.44 9.26
C GLY A 187 -14.37 -16.26 8.29
N TRP A 188 -13.49 -15.27 8.45
CA TRP A 188 -13.43 -14.13 7.53
C TRP A 188 -13.12 -14.51 6.08
N VAL A 189 -12.21 -15.48 5.85
CA VAL A 189 -11.94 -15.98 4.50
C VAL A 189 -13.18 -16.62 3.88
N MET A 190 -13.98 -17.34 4.67
CA MET A 190 -15.27 -17.89 4.22
C MET A 190 -16.28 -16.77 3.88
N GLU A 191 -16.34 -15.71 4.71
CA GLU A 191 -17.19 -14.53 4.45
C GLU A 191 -16.83 -13.80 3.15
N LEU A 192 -15.54 -13.81 2.74
CA LEU A 192 -15.07 -13.30 1.46
C LEU A 192 -15.49 -14.17 0.26
N GLY A 193 -16.11 -15.33 0.51
CA GLY A 193 -16.68 -16.22 -0.48
C GLY A 193 -15.85 -17.47 -0.78
N ALA A 194 -14.79 -17.78 -0.04
CA ALA A 194 -14.07 -19.03 -0.23
C ALA A 194 -14.99 -20.24 0.02
N ASP A 195 -14.77 -21.33 -0.71
CA ASP A 195 -15.55 -22.58 -0.59
C ASP A 195 -15.08 -23.44 0.61
N ALA A 196 -13.80 -23.26 1.00
CA ALA A 196 -13.23 -23.88 2.21
C ALA A 196 -12.10 -23.03 2.77
N ALA A 197 -11.86 -23.14 4.08
CA ALA A 197 -10.74 -22.54 4.76
C ALA A 197 -10.00 -23.56 5.65
N ILE A 198 -8.67 -23.54 5.59
CA ILE A 198 -7.78 -24.41 6.35
C ILE A 198 -7.08 -23.57 7.43
N ASP A 199 -7.26 -23.94 8.68
CA ASP A 199 -6.47 -23.38 9.78
C ASP A 199 -5.13 -24.14 9.86
N TYR A 200 -4.03 -23.41 9.74
CA TYR A 200 -2.67 -23.98 9.79
C TYR A 200 -2.00 -23.83 11.17
N LYS A 201 -2.71 -23.38 12.21
CA LYS A 201 -2.21 -23.27 13.58
C LYS A 201 -2.64 -24.40 14.46
#